data_dc748d878f6db41139ce0cebdfbbd07a
#
_entry.id   dc748d878f6db41139ce0cebdfbbd07a
#
_cell.length_a   1.000
_cell.length_b   1.000
_cell.length_c   1.000
_cell.angle_alpha   90.00
_cell.angle_beta   90.00
_cell.angle_gamma   90.00
#
_symmetry.space_group_name_H-M   'P 1'
#
loop_
_entity.id
_entity.type
_entity.pdbx_description
1 polymer ?
#
loop_
_entity_poly.entity_id
_entity_poly.type
_entity_poly.pdbx_seq_one_letter_code
_entity_poly.pdbx_strand_id
1 'polypeptide(L)'
;QEVFSVKEDQYKKEGCSFRVAATGQKLFTAGVHTASGDVGRGVMANIDDAYAASNPNALALAWDSAHSNVHNLIGEDLKAKPSSAGNGSFDNFLVYWDGDLGRELLDANIIQKYFASTGTTKRFYGPSDGYTLTGASPNNYTKRTPSLVADIWGDWREEIIMPVNKASSTEQAYLRI
;
A
#
# COMPACT_ATOMS: atom_id res chain seq x y z
N GLN A 1 6.76 -18.92 -3.09
CA GLN A 1 6.94 -17.47 -2.91
C GLN A 1 6.99 -16.80 -4.27
N GLU A 2 6.36 -15.66 -4.39
CA GLU A 2 6.29 -14.83 -5.59
C GLU A 2 6.93 -13.47 -5.30
N VAL A 3 7.44 -12.84 -6.37
CA VAL A 3 7.95 -11.47 -6.35
C VAL A 3 7.05 -10.60 -7.20
N PHE A 4 6.54 -9.55 -6.58
CA PHE A 4 5.89 -8.44 -7.29
C PHE A 4 6.92 -7.34 -7.53
N SER A 5 6.97 -6.83 -8.75
CA SER A 5 7.84 -5.72 -9.11
C SER A 5 7.09 -4.68 -9.91
N VAL A 6 7.38 -3.43 -9.61
CA VAL A 6 6.85 -2.24 -10.28
C VAL A 6 8.01 -1.55 -10.98
N LYS A 7 7.80 -1.07 -12.18
CA LYS A 7 8.87 -0.46 -13.00
C LYS A 7 8.69 1.05 -13.12
N GLU A 8 9.74 1.78 -12.86
CA GLU A 8 9.82 3.23 -13.05
C GLU A 8 10.28 3.66 -14.45
N ASP A 9 10.56 2.70 -15.34
CA ASP A 9 11.12 3.02 -16.65
C ASP A 9 10.01 3.27 -17.68
N GLN A 10 9.86 4.51 -18.08
CA GLN A 10 8.88 4.97 -19.08
C GLN A 10 9.03 4.35 -20.48
N TYR A 11 10.12 3.65 -20.76
CA TYR A 11 10.38 3.05 -22.07
C TYR A 11 10.11 1.55 -22.14
N LYS A 12 9.76 0.91 -21.02
CA LYS A 12 9.54 -0.54 -20.96
C LYS A 12 8.07 -0.91 -20.84
N LYS A 13 7.65 -1.83 -21.71
CA LYS A 13 6.26 -2.24 -21.92
C LYS A 13 5.61 -3.02 -20.76
N GLU A 14 6.31 -3.28 -19.68
CA GLU A 14 5.81 -4.03 -18.54
C GLU A 14 5.71 -3.11 -17.32
N GLY A 15 4.52 -2.67 -16.98
CA GLY A 15 4.28 -1.77 -15.84
C GLY A 15 4.59 -2.44 -14.51
N CYS A 16 4.00 -3.60 -14.25
CA CYS A 16 4.33 -4.46 -13.12
C CYS A 16 4.38 -5.92 -13.54
N SER A 17 5.02 -6.76 -12.75
CA SER A 17 5.11 -8.19 -13.02
C SER A 17 5.13 -9.03 -11.75
N PHE A 18 4.57 -10.24 -11.88
CA PHE A 18 4.63 -11.29 -10.88
C PHE A 18 5.56 -12.40 -11.37
N ARG A 19 6.43 -12.86 -10.50
CA ARG A 19 7.40 -13.91 -10.81
C ARG A 19 7.53 -14.91 -9.68
N VAL A 20 7.77 -16.16 -10.04
CA VAL A 20 8.19 -17.18 -9.06
C VAL A 20 9.55 -16.79 -8.50
N ALA A 21 9.67 -16.60 -7.20
CA ALA A 21 10.90 -16.14 -6.56
C ALA A 21 12.09 -17.07 -6.81
N ALA A 22 11.85 -18.40 -6.78
CA ALA A 22 12.91 -19.39 -6.93
C ALA A 22 13.48 -19.51 -8.34
N THR A 23 12.67 -19.25 -9.38
CA THR A 23 13.06 -19.51 -10.77
C THR A 23 13.13 -18.24 -11.63
N GLY A 24 12.56 -17.15 -11.17
CA GLY A 24 12.36 -15.94 -11.96
C GLY A 24 11.29 -16.07 -13.06
N GLN A 25 10.63 -17.25 -13.16
CA GLN A 25 9.59 -17.47 -14.14
C GLN A 25 8.50 -16.40 -13.99
N LYS A 26 8.17 -15.76 -15.10
CA LYS A 26 7.10 -14.77 -15.14
C LYS A 26 5.74 -15.49 -15.12
N LEU A 27 4.92 -15.16 -14.11
CA LEU A 27 3.56 -15.64 -13.99
C LEU A 27 2.60 -14.73 -14.76
N PHE A 28 2.80 -13.43 -14.60
CA PHE A 28 1.89 -12.44 -15.12
C PHE A 28 2.56 -11.06 -15.25
N THR A 29 2.08 -10.25 -16.19
CA THR A 29 2.39 -8.82 -16.28
C THR A 29 1.10 -8.04 -16.37
N ALA A 30 0.93 -7.03 -15.54
CA ALA A 30 -0.15 -6.08 -15.63
C ALA A 30 0.33 -4.76 -16.22
N GLY A 31 -0.50 -4.24 -17.09
CA GLY A 31 -0.35 -2.93 -17.67
C GLY A 31 0.70 -2.77 -18.74
N VAL A 32 0.27 -2.11 -19.78
CA VAL A 32 1.14 -1.50 -20.76
C VAL A 32 1.48 -0.12 -20.21
N HIS A 33 2.74 0.14 -19.99
CA HIS A 33 3.19 1.48 -19.70
C HIS A 33 2.71 2.45 -20.77
N THR A 34 1.91 3.43 -20.39
CA THR A 34 1.58 4.53 -21.29
C THR A 34 2.81 5.42 -21.44
N ALA A 35 3.00 6.00 -22.60
CA ALA A 35 4.17 6.81 -22.97
C ALA A 35 4.44 8.06 -22.10
N SER A 36 3.68 8.27 -21.04
CA SER A 36 3.65 9.51 -20.26
C SER A 36 4.06 9.40 -18.79
N GLY A 37 4.48 8.23 -18.31
CA GLY A 37 4.88 8.11 -16.91
C GLY A 37 5.41 6.75 -16.50
N ASP A 38 6.11 6.68 -15.40
CA ASP A 38 6.50 5.45 -14.73
C ASP A 38 5.32 4.88 -13.92
N VAL A 39 5.37 3.61 -13.56
CA VAL A 39 4.38 3.00 -12.65
C VAL A 39 4.60 3.49 -11.21
N GLY A 40 5.80 3.90 -10.89
CA GLY A 40 6.19 4.55 -9.65
C GLY A 40 6.13 3.62 -8.45
N ARG A 41 4.95 3.22 -8.03
CA ARG A 41 4.74 2.50 -6.76
C ARG A 41 3.73 1.40 -6.89
N GLY A 42 3.85 0.42 -6.00
CA GLY A 42 2.88 -0.66 -5.87
C GLY A 42 3.18 -1.54 -4.68
N VAL A 43 2.13 -2.08 -4.11
CA VAL A 43 2.17 -3.07 -3.03
C VAL A 43 1.37 -4.29 -3.42
N MET A 44 1.71 -5.44 -2.86
CA MET A 44 0.99 -6.68 -3.05
C MET A 44 1.00 -7.51 -1.77
N ALA A 45 -0.19 -7.83 -1.29
CA ALA A 45 -0.40 -8.74 -0.18
C ALA A 45 -1.85 -9.23 -0.14
N ASN A 46 -2.19 -10.06 0.84
CA ASN A 46 -3.58 -10.19 1.26
C ASN A 46 -4.03 -8.86 1.86
N ILE A 47 -4.80 -8.09 1.11
CA ILE A 47 -5.39 -6.81 1.55
C ILE A 47 -6.92 -6.90 1.73
N ASP A 48 -7.48 -8.10 1.53
CA ASP A 48 -8.88 -8.43 1.83
C ASP A 48 -8.98 -9.91 2.21
N ASP A 49 -9.13 -10.17 3.47
CA ASP A 49 -9.15 -11.52 4.03
C ASP A 49 -10.36 -12.34 3.55
N ALA A 50 -11.50 -11.69 3.36
CA ALA A 50 -12.69 -12.36 2.82
C ALA A 50 -12.49 -12.78 1.36
N TYR A 51 -11.80 -11.95 0.56
CA TYR A 51 -11.40 -12.32 -0.78
C TYR A 51 -10.41 -13.49 -0.77
N ALA A 52 -9.37 -13.42 0.06
CA ALA A 52 -8.37 -14.45 0.18
C ALA A 52 -8.97 -15.80 0.59
N ALA A 53 -9.87 -15.84 1.55
CA ALA A 53 -10.57 -17.04 1.99
C ALA A 53 -11.39 -17.72 0.87
N SER A 54 -11.93 -16.91 -0.04
CA SER A 54 -12.72 -17.37 -1.18
C SER A 54 -11.88 -17.73 -2.42
N ASN A 55 -10.62 -17.33 -2.46
CA ASN A 55 -9.72 -17.46 -3.61
C ASN A 55 -8.35 -18.03 -3.21
N PRO A 56 -8.25 -19.28 -2.77
CA PRO A 56 -7.03 -19.85 -2.19
C PRO A 56 -5.84 -19.88 -3.14
N ASN A 57 -6.06 -19.80 -4.45
CA ASN A 57 -5.01 -19.76 -5.46
C ASN A 57 -4.61 -18.33 -5.89
N ALA A 58 -5.24 -17.31 -5.32
CA ALA A 58 -5.04 -15.92 -5.70
C ALA A 58 -5.12 -15.00 -4.47
N LEU A 59 -4.49 -15.40 -3.38
CA LEU A 59 -4.60 -14.79 -2.05
C LEU A 59 -4.16 -13.32 -1.99
N ALA A 60 -3.18 -12.95 -2.79
CA ALA A 60 -2.66 -11.59 -2.75
C ALA A 60 -3.24 -10.73 -3.87
N LEU A 61 -3.49 -9.49 -3.53
CA LEU A 61 -3.96 -8.45 -4.41
C LEU A 61 -2.88 -7.38 -4.60
N ALA A 62 -2.68 -6.96 -5.84
CA ALA A 62 -1.77 -5.89 -6.19
C ALA A 62 -2.51 -4.56 -6.27
N TRP A 63 -1.92 -3.55 -5.66
CA TRP A 63 -2.34 -2.16 -5.72
C TRP A 63 -1.16 -1.31 -6.16
N ASP A 64 -1.24 -0.68 -7.31
CA ASP A 64 -0.17 0.13 -7.89
C ASP A 64 -0.70 1.46 -8.45
N SER A 65 0.21 2.38 -8.74
CA SER A 65 -0.16 3.73 -9.18
C SER A 65 -0.57 3.84 -10.66
N ALA A 66 -0.27 2.81 -11.47
CA ALA A 66 -0.52 2.88 -12.91
C ALA A 66 -1.89 2.36 -13.33
N HIS A 67 -2.43 1.41 -12.58
CA HIS A 67 -3.68 0.74 -12.95
C HIS A 67 -4.88 1.29 -12.19
N SER A 68 -6.00 1.40 -12.90
CA SER A 68 -7.26 1.83 -12.31
C SER A 68 -7.90 0.75 -11.44
N ASN A 69 -7.57 -0.51 -11.71
CA ASN A 69 -8.12 -1.67 -11.01
C ASN A 69 -7.10 -2.30 -10.06
N VAL A 70 -7.61 -3.03 -9.08
CA VAL A 70 -6.82 -3.97 -8.28
C VAL A 70 -6.69 -5.27 -9.06
N HIS A 71 -5.53 -5.91 -9.01
CA HIS A 71 -5.27 -7.20 -9.68
C HIS A 71 -5.01 -8.30 -8.67
N ASN A 72 -5.36 -9.54 -9.03
CA ASN A 72 -4.94 -10.69 -8.26
C ASN A 72 -3.66 -11.34 -8.82
N LEU A 73 -3.16 -12.39 -8.13
CA LEU A 73 -1.94 -13.12 -8.50
C LEU A 73 -1.97 -13.79 -9.86
N ILE A 74 -3.14 -14.09 -10.39
CA ILE A 74 -3.32 -14.75 -11.70
C ILE A 74 -3.66 -13.76 -12.81
N GLY A 75 -3.64 -12.47 -12.51
CA GLY A 75 -3.79 -11.40 -13.49
C GLY A 75 -5.22 -10.99 -13.81
N GLU A 76 -6.16 -11.37 -12.98
CA GLU A 76 -7.53 -10.91 -13.14
C GLU A 76 -7.71 -9.52 -12.55
N ASP A 77 -8.31 -8.65 -13.31
CA ASP A 77 -8.76 -7.34 -12.85
C ASP A 77 -9.99 -7.50 -11.95
N LEU A 78 -9.89 -6.95 -10.76
CA LEU A 78 -11.01 -6.84 -9.85
C LEU A 78 -11.74 -5.50 -10.02
N LYS A 79 -12.35 -5.02 -8.96
CA LYS A 79 -13.01 -3.72 -8.96
C LYS A 79 -12.02 -2.58 -9.15
N ALA A 80 -12.49 -1.50 -9.76
CA ALA A 80 -11.74 -0.27 -9.83
C ALA A 80 -11.36 0.22 -8.43
N LYS A 81 -10.16 0.75 -8.30
CA LYS A 81 -9.75 1.44 -7.07
C LYS A 81 -10.66 2.63 -6.84
N PRO A 82 -11.12 2.86 -5.61
CA PRO A 82 -11.91 4.04 -5.32
C PRO A 82 -11.09 5.28 -5.66
N SER A 83 -11.69 6.23 -6.36
CA SER A 83 -11.09 7.53 -6.53
C SER A 83 -10.97 8.14 -5.13
N SER A 84 -9.78 8.13 -4.58
CA SER A 84 -9.52 8.76 -3.29
C SER A 84 -9.82 10.25 -3.44
N ALA A 85 -10.90 10.69 -2.87
CA ALA A 85 -11.13 12.11 -2.68
C ALA A 85 -10.02 12.62 -1.75
N GLY A 86 -8.94 13.10 -2.34
CA GLY A 86 -7.86 13.79 -1.69
C GLY A 86 -6.88 12.89 -0.92
N ASN A 87 -5.67 12.81 -1.42
CA ASN A 87 -4.44 12.46 -0.72
C ASN A 87 -4.05 10.99 -0.64
N GLY A 88 -3.50 10.49 -1.69
CA GLY A 88 -2.63 9.33 -1.64
C GLY A 88 -3.12 8.18 -2.49
N SER A 89 -2.24 7.66 -3.25
CA SER A 89 -2.49 6.49 -4.10
C SER A 89 -2.55 5.18 -3.33
N PHE A 90 -2.30 5.18 -2.01
CA PHE A 90 -2.27 4.00 -1.11
C PHE A 90 -1.44 2.81 -1.63
N ASP A 91 -0.48 3.10 -2.46
CA ASP A 91 0.37 2.12 -3.14
C ASP A 91 1.80 2.08 -2.59
N ASN A 92 2.00 2.60 -1.38
CA ASN A 92 3.32 2.82 -0.79
C ASN A 92 3.72 1.76 0.23
N PHE A 93 2.82 1.45 1.19
CA PHE A 93 3.10 0.55 2.29
C PHE A 93 1.87 -0.26 2.69
N LEU A 94 2.13 -1.29 3.46
CA LEU A 94 1.13 -2.16 4.07
C LEU A 94 1.42 -2.27 5.56
N VAL A 95 0.37 -2.47 6.36
CA VAL A 95 0.48 -2.61 7.82
C VAL A 95 -0.54 -3.62 8.32
N TYR A 96 -0.18 -4.43 9.31
CA TYR A 96 -1.15 -5.18 10.10
C TYR A 96 -1.74 -4.27 11.18
N TRP A 97 -2.98 -3.88 11.02
CA TRP A 97 -3.62 -2.89 11.89
C TRP A 97 -4.84 -3.40 12.66
N ASP A 98 -5.75 -4.06 12.01
CA ASP A 98 -6.93 -4.63 12.67
C ASP A 98 -6.73 -6.11 13.06
N GLY A 99 -7.55 -6.84 13.58
CA GLY A 99 -7.30 -8.19 14.10
C GLY A 99 -7.50 -9.32 13.10
N ASP A 100 -7.53 -9.06 11.79
CA ASP A 100 -7.64 -10.11 10.81
C ASP A 100 -6.29 -10.43 10.12
N LEU A 101 -6.30 -11.36 9.16
CA LEU A 101 -5.09 -11.79 8.44
C LEU A 101 -4.77 -10.92 7.22
N GLY A 102 -5.63 -9.95 6.92
CA GLY A 102 -5.41 -8.98 5.86
C GLY A 102 -4.49 -7.85 6.31
N ARG A 103 -3.78 -7.26 5.35
CA ARG A 103 -3.02 -6.04 5.59
C ARG A 103 -3.79 -4.82 5.12
N GLU A 104 -3.75 -3.77 5.89
CA GLU A 104 -4.27 -2.47 5.50
C GLU A 104 -3.28 -1.71 4.62
N LEU A 105 -3.84 -0.88 3.75
CA LEU A 105 -3.09 0.06 2.91
C LEU A 105 -2.65 1.25 3.76
N LEU A 106 -1.36 1.57 3.71
CA LEU A 106 -0.77 2.71 4.41
C LEU A 106 -0.14 3.67 3.40
N ASP A 107 -0.56 4.92 3.41
CA ASP A 107 0.13 6.00 2.71
C ASP A 107 0.17 7.26 3.57
N ALA A 108 1.34 7.84 3.71
CA ALA A 108 1.56 8.95 4.63
C ALA A 108 1.15 8.57 6.08
N ASN A 109 0.15 9.25 6.61
CA ASN A 109 -0.44 9.02 7.94
C ASN A 109 -1.90 8.54 7.83
N ILE A 110 -2.24 7.85 6.76
CA ILE A 110 -3.60 7.34 6.50
C ILE A 110 -3.53 5.82 6.38
N ILE A 111 -4.41 5.15 7.12
CA ILE A 111 -4.59 3.69 7.08
C ILE A 111 -5.99 3.40 6.54
N GLN A 112 -6.06 2.53 5.54
CA GLN A 112 -7.34 2.13 4.93
C GLN A 112 -7.39 0.62 4.70
N LYS A 113 -8.56 0.04 4.94
CA LYS A 113 -8.88 -1.33 4.53
C LYS A 113 -9.62 -1.33 3.19
N TYR A 114 -9.23 -2.24 2.31
CA TYR A 114 -9.88 -2.47 1.03
C TYR A 114 -10.89 -3.61 1.13
N PHE A 115 -11.98 -3.51 0.35
CA PHE A 115 -13.01 -4.53 0.21
C PHE A 115 -13.19 -4.87 -1.28
N ALA A 116 -12.67 -6.01 -1.69
CA ALA A 116 -12.69 -6.45 -3.09
C ALA A 116 -14.11 -6.67 -3.63
N SER A 117 -15.03 -7.12 -2.78
CA SER A 117 -16.41 -7.37 -3.16
C SER A 117 -17.15 -6.12 -3.63
N THR A 118 -16.82 -4.97 -3.07
CA THR A 118 -17.46 -3.68 -3.39
C THR A 118 -16.56 -2.74 -4.18
N GLY A 119 -15.23 -2.96 -4.15
CA GLY A 119 -14.25 -2.02 -4.69
C GLY A 119 -14.14 -0.74 -3.88
N THR A 120 -14.42 -0.79 -2.58
CA THR A 120 -14.39 0.38 -1.70
C THR A 120 -13.27 0.27 -0.66
N THR A 121 -12.94 1.40 -0.03
CA THR A 121 -12.06 1.43 1.15
C THR A 121 -12.79 2.00 2.35
N LYS A 122 -12.42 1.53 3.53
CA LYS A 122 -12.79 2.14 4.81
C LYS A 122 -11.54 2.69 5.48
N ARG A 123 -11.57 3.96 5.83
CA ARG A 123 -10.48 4.58 6.58
C ARG A 123 -10.56 4.16 8.04
N PHE A 124 -9.44 3.67 8.58
CA PHE A 124 -9.30 3.39 10.00
C PHE A 124 -8.62 4.54 10.74
N TYR A 125 -7.74 5.24 10.03
CA TYR A 125 -6.94 6.29 10.60
C TYR A 125 -6.62 7.39 9.58
N GLY A 126 -6.71 8.64 9.99
CA GLY A 126 -6.35 9.78 9.17
C GLY A 126 -6.83 11.11 9.73
N PRO A 127 -6.38 12.23 9.17
CA PRO A 127 -6.64 13.57 9.71
C PRO A 127 -8.12 13.95 9.82
N SER A 128 -8.98 13.36 9.00
CA SER A 128 -10.42 13.65 8.98
C SER A 128 -11.23 12.91 10.02
N ASP A 129 -10.65 11.93 10.72
CA ASP A 129 -11.40 11.03 11.61
C ASP A 129 -11.30 11.44 13.08
N GLY A 130 -10.81 12.65 13.34
CA GLY A 130 -10.61 13.15 14.71
C GLY A 130 -9.39 12.57 15.43
N TYR A 131 -8.73 11.61 14.82
CA TYR A 131 -7.48 11.00 15.32
C TYR A 131 -6.31 11.66 14.57
N THR A 132 -6.06 12.91 14.83
CA THR A 132 -4.87 13.55 14.28
C THR A 132 -3.65 13.09 15.06
N LEU A 133 -2.72 12.43 14.39
CA LEU A 133 -1.32 12.44 14.81
C LEU A 133 -0.83 13.88 14.68
N THR A 134 -1.18 14.71 15.65
CA THR A 134 -0.86 16.13 15.60
C THR A 134 0.63 16.31 15.41
N GLY A 135 1.01 16.90 14.31
CA GLY A 135 2.40 17.13 13.95
C GLY A 135 3.17 15.94 13.36
N ALA A 136 2.62 14.71 13.39
CA ALA A 136 3.29 13.60 12.72
C ALA A 136 3.24 13.76 11.20
N SER A 137 4.37 13.55 10.56
CA SER A 137 4.55 13.78 9.14
C SER A 137 5.41 12.67 8.56
N PRO A 138 5.07 12.15 7.39
CA PRO A 138 5.90 11.13 6.75
C PRO A 138 7.24 11.73 6.33
N ASN A 139 8.26 10.88 6.27
CA ASN A 139 9.55 11.24 5.70
C ASN A 139 9.44 11.36 4.18
N ASN A 140 10.46 11.97 3.57
CA ASN A 140 10.60 12.02 2.13
C ASN A 140 9.34 12.53 1.43
N TYR A 141 9.18 13.82 1.41
CA TYR A 141 8.04 14.59 0.95
C TYR A 141 7.25 13.98 -0.22
N THR A 142 7.93 13.48 -1.25
CA THR A 142 7.28 12.90 -2.43
C THR A 142 6.90 11.43 -2.25
N LYS A 143 7.62 10.68 -1.41
CA LYS A 143 7.42 9.24 -1.21
C LYS A 143 6.57 8.93 0.03
N ARG A 144 6.42 9.88 0.93
CA ARG A 144 5.53 9.80 2.11
C ARG A 144 5.78 8.57 2.99
N THR A 145 7.05 8.28 3.25
CA THR A 145 7.45 7.06 3.96
C THR A 145 7.37 7.20 5.47
N PRO A 146 6.91 6.20 6.22
CA PRO A 146 7.13 6.12 7.65
C PRO A 146 8.62 5.95 7.96
N SER A 147 9.04 6.19 9.19
CA SER A 147 10.39 5.85 9.64
C SER A 147 10.57 4.35 9.82
N LEU A 148 9.53 3.69 10.31
CA LEU A 148 9.46 2.25 10.49
C LEU A 148 8.00 1.79 10.51
N VAL A 149 7.76 0.58 9.98
CA VAL A 149 6.55 -0.20 10.21
C VAL A 149 7.01 -1.58 10.66
N ALA A 150 6.72 -1.97 11.88
CA ALA A 150 7.08 -3.27 12.46
C ALA A 150 6.30 -3.54 13.74
N ASP A 151 6.04 -4.81 14.04
CA ASP A 151 5.58 -5.23 15.37
C ASP A 151 6.75 -5.13 16.37
N ILE A 152 6.86 -3.99 17.04
CA ILE A 152 7.93 -3.72 18.02
C ILE A 152 7.54 -4.10 19.44
N TRP A 153 6.25 -4.29 19.70
CA TRP A 153 5.75 -4.66 21.03
C TRP A 153 5.43 -6.14 21.15
N GLY A 154 5.43 -6.86 20.02
CA GLY A 154 5.23 -8.30 19.99
C GLY A 154 3.78 -8.69 20.25
N ASP A 155 2.83 -7.86 19.83
CA ASP A 155 1.41 -8.09 20.06
C ASP A 155 0.62 -8.38 18.78
N TRP A 156 1.31 -8.65 17.65
CA TRP A 156 0.81 -8.91 16.29
C TRP A 156 0.51 -7.63 15.46
N ARG A 157 0.14 -6.54 16.07
CA ARG A 157 -0.08 -5.28 15.38
C ARG A 157 1.27 -4.64 15.04
N GLU A 158 1.40 -4.14 13.84
CA GLU A 158 2.60 -3.39 13.47
C GLU A 158 2.45 -1.92 13.91
N GLU A 159 3.43 -1.40 14.62
CA GLU A 159 3.53 0.01 14.95
C GLU A 159 4.06 0.79 13.75
N ILE A 160 3.56 2.02 13.63
CA ILE A 160 3.99 2.99 12.62
C ILE A 160 4.74 4.11 13.31
N ILE A 161 6.03 4.21 13.05
CA ILE A 161 6.86 5.28 13.61
C ILE A 161 7.01 6.40 12.58
N MET A 162 6.67 7.62 12.99
CA MET A 162 6.79 8.83 12.18
C MET A 162 7.48 9.96 12.93
N PRO A 163 8.24 10.82 12.24
CA PRO A 163 8.76 12.03 12.85
C PRO A 163 7.64 13.02 13.13
N VAL A 164 7.79 13.77 14.19
CA VAL A 164 6.94 14.92 14.48
C VAL A 164 7.68 16.20 14.10
N ASN A 165 7.06 16.98 13.24
CA ASN A 165 7.61 18.27 12.84
C ASN A 165 7.64 19.22 14.01
N LYS A 166 8.71 19.97 14.12
CA LYS A 166 8.83 21.05 15.10
C LYS A 166 7.84 22.17 14.77
N ALA A 167 7.10 22.63 15.75
CA ALA A 167 6.28 23.83 15.60
C ALA A 167 7.15 25.11 15.68
N SER A 168 8.32 25.02 16.33
CA SER A 168 9.29 26.13 16.44
C SER A 168 10.74 25.60 16.48
N SER A 169 11.70 26.49 16.25
CA SER A 169 13.13 26.15 16.32
C SER A 169 13.61 25.79 17.75
N THR A 170 12.83 26.09 18.75
CA THR A 170 13.13 25.80 20.17
C THR A 170 12.58 24.45 20.65
N GLU A 171 11.68 23.83 19.90
CA GLU A 171 11.16 22.53 20.25
C GLU A 171 12.10 21.40 19.86
N GLN A 172 12.12 20.35 20.69
CA GLN A 172 12.84 19.11 20.33
C GLN A 172 12.06 18.32 19.28
N ALA A 173 12.77 17.74 18.33
CA ALA A 173 12.20 16.77 17.42
C ALA A 173 11.99 15.44 18.19
N TYR A 174 10.88 14.76 17.92
CA TYR A 174 10.59 13.44 18.48
C TYR A 174 9.93 12.54 17.45
N LEU A 175 9.93 11.25 17.74
CA LEU A 175 9.17 10.26 16.97
C LEU A 175 7.86 9.97 17.70
N ARG A 176 6.84 9.71 16.92
CA ARG A 176 5.54 9.20 17.41
C ARG A 176 5.35 7.77 16.92
N ILE A 177 4.87 6.94 17.83
CA ILE A 177 4.50 5.55 17.61
C ILE A 177 3.00 5.44 17.73
#